data_eded3ad3754eef52ce9d7cddb5b5556e
#
_entry.id   eded3ad3754eef52ce9d7cddb5b5556e
#
_cell.length_a   1.000
_cell.length_b   1.000
_cell.length_c   1.000
_cell.angle_alpha   90.00
_cell.angle_beta   90.00
_cell.angle_gamma   90.00
#
_symmetry.space_group_name_H-M   'P 1'
#
loop_
_entity.id
_entity.type
_entity.pdbx_description
1 polymer ?
#
loop_
_entity_poly.entity_id
_entity_poly.type
_entity_poly.pdbx_seq_one_letter_code
_entity_poly.pdbx_strand_id
1 'polypeptide(L)'
;MDDYQIMYRYFDLIVNKKILTSELCDLALYYLYNQKVNNQIPRYIEGVKFAHKTGALDYLNSDVGIFEVNERIYFIEISVYNTPKKEGDRKIVGKLSKIIYNYINKKNGI
;
A
#
# COMPACT_ATOMS: atom_id res chain seq x y z
N MET A 1 -19.02 7.09 3.29
CA MET A 1 -17.94 6.10 3.02
C MET A 1 -16.62 6.75 3.38
N ASP A 2 -15.84 6.09 4.21
CA ASP A 2 -14.53 6.61 4.63
C ASP A 2 -13.50 6.52 3.50
N ASP A 3 -12.47 7.37 3.57
CA ASP A 3 -11.45 7.44 2.52
C ASP A 3 -10.78 6.10 2.27
N TYR A 4 -10.46 5.32 3.33
CA TYR A 4 -9.84 4.01 3.15
C TYR A 4 -10.79 2.99 2.53
N GLN A 5 -12.10 3.10 2.75
CA GLN A 5 -13.09 2.26 2.07
C GLN A 5 -13.12 2.55 0.58
N ILE A 6 -13.00 3.83 0.21
CA ILE A 6 -12.95 4.25 -1.19
C ILE A 6 -11.68 3.68 -1.86
N MET A 7 -10.53 3.81 -1.21
CA MET A 7 -9.26 3.31 -1.76
C MET A 7 -9.24 1.78 -1.87
N TYR A 8 -9.75 1.09 -0.85
CA TYR A 8 -9.92 -0.36 -0.92
C TYR A 8 -10.78 -0.76 -2.13
N ARG A 9 -11.86 -0.05 -2.35
CA ARG A 9 -12.77 -0.34 -3.45
C ARG A 9 -12.10 -0.16 -4.81
N TYR A 10 -11.30 0.89 -4.98
CA TYR A 10 -10.55 1.08 -6.22
C TYR A 10 -9.58 -0.07 -6.48
N PHE A 11 -8.82 -0.47 -5.48
CA PHE A 11 -7.91 -1.60 -5.64
C PHE A 11 -8.65 -2.90 -5.93
N ASP A 12 -9.76 -3.16 -5.25
CA ASP A 12 -10.60 -4.33 -5.50
C ASP A 12 -11.12 -4.36 -6.94
N LEU A 13 -11.61 -3.23 -7.43
CA LEU A 13 -12.13 -3.13 -8.80
C LEU A 13 -11.03 -3.38 -9.84
N ILE A 14 -9.82 -2.90 -9.60
CA ILE A 14 -8.70 -3.08 -10.53
C ILE A 14 -8.19 -4.51 -10.48
N VAL A 15 -7.96 -5.05 -9.30
CA VAL A 15 -7.44 -6.43 -9.12
C VAL A 15 -8.39 -7.45 -9.71
N ASN A 16 -9.69 -7.27 -9.48
CA ASN A 16 -10.71 -8.21 -9.95
C ASN A 16 -11.27 -7.84 -11.33
N LYS A 17 -10.69 -6.85 -11.97
CA LYS A 17 -11.04 -6.44 -13.34
C LYS A 17 -12.53 -6.11 -13.51
N LYS A 18 -13.10 -5.45 -12.50
CA LYS A 18 -14.51 -5.07 -12.48
C LYS A 18 -14.77 -3.67 -13.04
N ILE A 19 -13.72 -2.94 -13.34
CA ILE A 19 -13.77 -1.61 -13.94
C ILE A 19 -12.77 -1.60 -15.10
N LEU A 20 -13.00 -0.84 -16.13
CA LEU A 20 -12.11 -0.77 -17.29
C LEU A 20 -12.00 -2.14 -18.01
N THR A 21 -11.17 -2.19 -19.05
CA THR A 21 -10.84 -3.46 -19.71
C THR A 21 -9.79 -4.22 -18.91
N SER A 22 -9.66 -5.51 -19.18
CA SER A 22 -8.63 -6.34 -18.55
C SER A 22 -7.23 -5.77 -18.78
N GLU A 23 -6.95 -5.33 -20.01
CA GLU A 23 -5.65 -4.75 -20.37
C GLU A 23 -5.37 -3.46 -19.60
N LEU A 24 -6.38 -2.61 -19.42
CA LEU A 24 -6.21 -1.36 -18.67
C LEU A 24 -6.03 -1.61 -17.18
N CYS A 25 -6.70 -2.62 -16.62
CA CYS A 25 -6.46 -3.02 -15.23
C CYS A 25 -5.04 -3.53 -15.03
N ASP A 26 -4.55 -4.36 -15.94
CA ASP A 26 -3.18 -4.86 -15.88
C ASP A 26 -2.17 -3.74 -16.01
N LEU A 27 -2.43 -2.75 -16.87
CA LEU A 27 -1.57 -1.59 -17.03
C LEU A 27 -1.56 -0.72 -15.78
N ALA A 28 -2.72 -0.50 -15.17
CA ALA A 28 -2.82 0.25 -13.92
C ALA A 28 -2.02 -0.42 -12.80
N LEU A 29 -2.15 -1.73 -12.65
CA LEU A 29 -1.37 -2.49 -11.67
C LEU A 29 0.12 -2.41 -11.97
N TYR A 30 0.51 -2.51 -13.23
CA TYR A 30 1.91 -2.38 -13.63
C TYR A 30 2.50 -1.05 -13.15
N TYR A 31 1.80 0.07 -13.36
CA TYR A 31 2.28 1.37 -12.91
C TYR A 31 2.32 1.46 -11.38
N LEU A 32 1.34 0.92 -10.70
CA LEU A 32 1.32 0.94 -9.24
C LEU A 32 2.43 0.08 -8.64
N TYR A 33 2.73 -1.08 -9.23
CA TYR A 33 3.83 -1.93 -8.79
C TYR A 33 5.21 -1.33 -9.08
N ASN A 34 5.31 -0.48 -10.09
CA ASN A 34 6.58 0.08 -10.53
C ASN A 34 6.77 1.56 -10.19
N GLN A 35 5.91 2.11 -9.34
CA GLN A 35 6.10 3.48 -8.89
C GLN A 35 7.36 3.57 -8.01
N LYS A 36 8.00 4.74 -7.99
CA LYS A 36 9.37 4.87 -7.49
C LYS A 36 9.49 5.48 -6.09
N VAL A 37 8.39 5.88 -5.49
CA VAL A 37 8.41 6.49 -4.14
C VAL A 37 8.20 5.39 -3.12
N ASN A 38 9.27 4.82 -2.60
CA ASN A 38 9.25 3.64 -1.73
C ASN A 38 9.72 3.95 -0.31
N ASN A 39 9.43 5.16 0.18
CA ASN A 39 9.91 5.63 1.46
C ASN A 39 8.90 5.50 2.62
N GLN A 40 7.78 4.85 2.40
CA GLN A 40 6.75 4.63 3.41
C GLN A 40 6.49 3.13 3.62
N ILE A 41 5.40 2.55 3.09
CA ILE A 41 5.07 1.14 3.31
C ILE A 41 6.23 0.20 2.95
N PRO A 42 6.87 0.29 1.78
CA PRO A 42 7.95 -0.64 1.44
C PRO A 42 9.29 -0.34 2.09
N ARG A 43 9.40 0.74 2.83
CA ARG A 43 10.69 1.29 3.30
C ARG A 43 11.61 0.27 3.97
N TYR A 44 11.05 -0.61 4.80
CA TYR A 44 11.81 -1.59 5.57
C TYR A 44 11.49 -3.04 5.21
N ILE A 45 10.76 -3.27 4.12
CA ILE A 45 10.38 -4.62 3.68
C ILE A 45 11.11 -4.91 2.39
N GLU A 46 11.98 -5.91 2.41
CA GLU A 46 12.74 -6.31 1.23
C GLU A 46 12.13 -7.52 0.55
N GLY A 47 12.30 -7.60 -0.78
CA GLY A 47 11.90 -8.76 -1.56
C GLY A 47 10.40 -8.91 -1.79
N VAL A 48 9.62 -7.90 -1.46
CA VAL A 48 8.17 -7.90 -1.65
C VAL A 48 7.80 -6.76 -2.55
N LYS A 49 6.95 -7.04 -3.53
CA LYS A 49 6.44 -6.00 -4.42
C LYS A 49 5.13 -5.46 -3.88
N PHE A 50 5.02 -4.14 -3.91
CA PHE A 50 3.82 -3.42 -3.51
C PHE A 50 3.28 -2.64 -4.70
N ALA A 51 1.99 -2.79 -4.97
CA ALA A 51 1.25 -1.88 -5.83
C ALA A 51 0.67 -0.80 -4.93
N HIS A 52 1.24 0.40 -4.94
CA HIS A 52 0.85 1.40 -3.96
C HIS A 52 0.93 2.82 -4.50
N LYS A 53 0.28 3.73 -3.79
CA LYS A 53 0.27 5.15 -4.09
C LYS A 53 0.44 5.94 -2.80
N THR A 54 1.48 6.77 -2.77
CA THR A 54 1.73 7.67 -1.65
C THR A 54 0.91 8.95 -1.79
N GLY A 55 0.63 9.58 -0.66
CA GLY A 55 0.02 10.90 -0.60
C GLY A 55 0.68 11.73 0.49
N ALA A 56 0.80 13.03 0.25
CA ALA A 56 1.39 13.93 1.22
C ALA A 56 0.70 15.29 1.16
N LEU A 57 0.25 15.77 2.30
CA LEU A 57 -0.22 17.12 2.54
C LEU A 57 0.60 17.71 3.69
N ASP A 58 0.36 18.98 4.05
CA ASP A 58 1.17 19.66 5.04
C ASP A 58 1.24 18.92 6.40
N TYR A 59 0.15 18.30 6.82
CA TYR A 59 0.07 17.58 8.11
C TYR A 59 -0.38 16.14 7.93
N LEU A 60 -0.18 15.57 6.73
CA LEU A 60 -0.62 14.22 6.42
C LEU A 60 0.41 13.55 5.53
N ASN A 61 0.84 12.38 5.93
CA ASN A 61 1.55 11.46 5.07
C ASN A 61 0.80 10.13 5.05
N SER A 62 0.59 9.59 3.86
CA SER A 62 -0.14 8.34 3.70
C SER A 62 0.49 7.48 2.62
N ASP A 63 0.26 6.20 2.73
CA ASP A 63 0.57 5.25 1.68
C ASP A 63 -0.53 4.18 1.70
N VAL A 64 -0.95 3.76 0.53
CA VAL A 64 -2.04 2.81 0.37
C VAL A 64 -1.72 1.87 -0.77
N GLY A 65 -2.00 0.59 -0.58
CA GLY A 65 -1.72 -0.35 -1.64
C GLY A 65 -2.05 -1.77 -1.32
N ILE A 66 -1.56 -2.66 -2.16
CA ILE A 66 -1.74 -4.09 -2.02
C ILE A 66 -0.40 -4.81 -2.12
N PHE A 67 -0.33 -5.95 -1.49
CA PHE A 67 0.78 -6.89 -1.62
C PHE A 67 0.26 -8.31 -1.49
N GLU A 68 1.06 -9.27 -1.93
CA GLU A 68 0.66 -10.66 -1.96
C GLU A 68 1.56 -11.49 -1.05
N VAL A 69 0.93 -12.34 -0.24
CA VAL A 69 1.62 -13.32 0.60
C VAL A 69 0.91 -14.67 0.44
N ASN A 70 1.62 -15.69 -0.03
CA ASN A 70 1.09 -17.04 -0.23
C ASN A 70 -0.20 -17.03 -1.06
N GLU A 71 -0.18 -16.34 -2.19
CA GLU A 71 -1.29 -16.24 -3.13
C GLU A 71 -2.52 -15.49 -2.60
N ARG A 72 -2.40 -14.86 -1.42
CA ARG A 72 -3.44 -13.98 -0.88
C ARG A 72 -3.03 -12.53 -1.04
N ILE A 73 -3.97 -11.72 -1.51
CA ILE A 73 -3.77 -10.29 -1.69
C ILE A 73 -4.29 -9.55 -0.48
N TYR A 74 -3.43 -8.74 0.11
CA TYR A 74 -3.76 -7.90 1.26
C TYR A 74 -3.78 -6.44 0.85
N PHE A 75 -4.78 -5.73 1.31
CA PHE A 75 -4.84 -4.28 1.19
C PHE A 75 -4.35 -3.66 2.49
N ILE A 76 -3.53 -2.62 2.36
CA ILE A 76 -3.00 -1.91 3.52
C ILE A 76 -3.08 -0.40 3.26
N GLU A 77 -3.50 0.35 4.26
CA GLU A 77 -3.46 1.81 4.25
C GLU A 77 -2.98 2.30 5.60
N ILE A 78 -1.99 3.18 5.57
CA ILE A 78 -1.44 3.80 6.78
C ILE A 78 -1.36 5.30 6.54
N SER A 79 -1.92 6.06 7.46
CA SER A 79 -1.88 7.52 7.43
C SER A 79 -1.40 8.05 8.76
N VAL A 80 -0.56 9.08 8.71
CA VAL A 80 -0.06 9.78 9.89
C VAL A 80 -0.44 11.25 9.76
N TYR A 81 -1.09 11.77 10.79
CA TYR A 81 -1.64 13.13 10.81
C TYR A 81 -0.93 13.99 11.85
N ASN A 82 -1.01 15.29 11.64
CA ASN A 82 -0.68 16.32 12.63
C ASN A 82 0.78 16.35 13.08
N THR A 83 1.71 15.90 12.23
CA THR A 83 3.11 16.07 12.55
C THR A 83 3.81 16.88 11.47
N PRO A 84 4.69 17.84 11.86
CA PRO A 84 5.42 18.66 10.91
C PRO A 84 6.67 17.98 10.34
N LYS A 85 7.06 16.82 10.88
CA LYS A 85 8.29 16.13 10.47
C LYS A 85 7.99 15.02 9.45
N LYS A 86 7.83 15.42 8.20
CA LYS A 86 7.42 14.50 7.13
C LYS A 86 8.29 13.23 7.01
N GLU A 87 9.60 13.36 7.18
CA GLU A 87 10.49 12.19 7.10
C GLU A 87 10.29 11.24 8.29
N GLY A 88 10.09 11.79 9.48
CA GLY A 88 9.76 10.99 10.66
C GLY A 88 8.46 10.22 10.48
N ASP A 89 7.45 10.86 9.89
CA ASP A 89 6.16 10.23 9.62
C ASP A 89 6.30 9.08 8.63
N ARG A 90 7.08 9.27 7.59
CA ARG A 90 7.35 8.22 6.59
C ARG A 90 8.04 7.02 7.21
N LYS A 91 8.95 7.26 8.15
CA LYS A 91 9.60 6.19 8.91
C LYS A 91 8.61 5.45 9.80
N ILE A 92 7.69 6.16 10.43
CA ILE A 92 6.63 5.54 11.25
C ILE A 92 5.76 4.63 10.39
N VAL A 93 5.32 5.10 9.22
CA VAL A 93 4.57 4.28 8.28
C VAL A 93 5.35 3.03 7.91
N GLY A 94 6.64 3.17 7.61
CA GLY A 94 7.50 2.03 7.27
C GLY A 94 7.64 1.02 8.41
N LYS A 95 7.80 1.50 9.63
CA LYS A 95 7.91 0.62 10.81
C LYS A 95 6.61 -0.12 11.09
N LEU A 96 5.47 0.57 11.01
CA LEU A 96 4.16 -0.04 11.21
C LEU A 96 3.89 -1.10 10.14
N SER A 97 4.16 -0.79 8.88
CA SER A 97 3.96 -1.75 7.80
C SER A 97 4.83 -2.98 7.96
N LYS A 98 6.06 -2.82 8.43
CA LYS A 98 6.97 -3.94 8.71
C LYS A 98 6.40 -4.86 9.78
N ILE A 99 5.85 -4.30 10.84
CA ILE A 99 5.22 -5.07 11.93
C ILE A 99 4.02 -5.84 11.37
N ILE A 100 3.17 -5.18 10.61
CA ILE A 100 1.99 -5.79 10.01
C ILE A 100 2.38 -6.90 9.04
N TYR A 101 3.34 -6.64 8.17
CA TYR A 101 3.82 -7.62 7.21
C TYR A 101 4.37 -8.86 7.90
N ASN A 102 5.19 -8.68 8.93
CA ASN A 102 5.77 -9.80 9.67
C ASN A 102 4.69 -10.64 10.35
N TYR A 103 3.65 -9.99 10.88
CA TYR A 103 2.51 -10.70 11.48
C TYR A 103 1.77 -11.54 10.44
N ILE A 104 1.47 -10.95 9.29
CA ILE A 104 0.77 -11.65 8.21
C ILE A 104 1.60 -12.82 7.69
N ASN A 105 2.88 -12.61 7.48
CA ASN A 105 3.79 -13.63 6.99
C ASN A 105 3.88 -14.81 7.96
N LYS A 106 3.97 -14.54 9.25
CA LYS A 106 3.97 -15.56 10.29
C LYS A 106 2.67 -16.36 10.33
N LYS A 107 1.52 -15.67 10.19
CA LYS A 107 0.21 -16.30 10.20
C LYS A 107 -0.01 -17.25 9.01
N ASN A 108 0.64 -17.01 7.89
CA ASN A 108 0.45 -17.81 6.68
C ASN A 108 1.35 -19.06 6.62
N GLY A 109 1.73 -19.58 7.76
CA GLY A 109 2.26 -20.94 7.84
C GLY A 109 3.75 -21.08 7.65
N ILE A 110 4.47 -20.10 8.02
CA ILE A 110 5.92 -20.19 7.86
C ILE A 110 6.60 -20.29 9.21
#